data_8a6919271e2e9b9962adc6271b68a3c5
#
_entry.id   8a6919271e2e9b9962adc6271b68a3c5
#
_cell.length_a   1.000
_cell.length_b   1.000
_cell.length_c   1.000
_cell.angle_alpha   90.00
_cell.angle_beta   90.00
_cell.angle_gamma   90.00
#
_symmetry.space_group_name_H-M   'P 1'
#
loop_
_entity.id
_entity.type
_entity.pdbx_description
1 polymer ?
#
loop_
_entity_poly.entity_id
_entity_poly.type
_entity_poly.pdbx_seq_one_letter_code
_entity_poly.pdbx_strand_id
1 'polypeptide(L)'
;MKKKLLTFLCLMATVVLAACGFKKVDAGNYLKTSFSGVDTKGRITYQFNTEELITAFLVENPKADAKTESELKAAIAEVKISPSKIENLSNDEEVTLTFANTKNLEKFVTIPSEKKVKVTGLTAVKKLNSEELAKLVSLEATGFNKKGKAKVRINDPRVASIRFVVENDG
;
A
#
# COMPACT_ATOMS: atom_id res chain seq x y z
N MET A 1 -56.83 19.22 31.32
CA MET A 1 -56.39 19.35 29.91
C MET A 1 -55.00 19.98 29.73
N LYS A 2 -54.51 20.85 30.64
CA LYS A 2 -53.21 21.52 30.53
C LYS A 2 -51.95 20.60 30.68
N LYS A 3 -52.06 19.49 31.44
CA LYS A 3 -50.91 18.55 31.64
C LYS A 3 -50.63 17.67 30.43
N LYS A 4 -51.63 17.34 29.58
CA LYS A 4 -51.46 16.51 28.37
C LYS A 4 -50.82 17.32 27.22
N LEU A 5 -51.01 18.63 27.19
CA LEU A 5 -50.41 19.51 26.17
C LEU A 5 -48.91 19.69 26.37
N LEU A 6 -48.46 19.73 27.65
CA LEU A 6 -47.05 19.88 27.98
C LEU A 6 -46.23 18.64 27.65
N THR A 7 -46.79 17.45 27.81
CA THR A 7 -46.16 16.17 27.47
C THR A 7 -45.99 15.98 25.95
N PHE A 8 -46.93 16.51 25.16
CA PHE A 8 -46.86 16.45 23.69
C PHE A 8 -45.83 17.45 23.14
N LEU A 9 -45.64 18.58 23.78
CA LEU A 9 -44.63 19.58 23.39
C LEU A 9 -43.21 19.09 23.69
N CYS A 10 -42.98 18.33 24.79
CA CYS A 10 -41.68 17.72 25.08
C CYS A 10 -41.34 16.57 24.11
N LEU A 11 -42.34 15.84 23.60
CA LEU A 11 -42.10 14.73 22.66
C LEU A 11 -41.70 15.23 21.26
N MET A 12 -42.15 16.43 20.85
CA MET A 12 -41.78 17.05 19.58
C MET A 12 -40.38 17.68 19.62
N ALA A 13 -39.88 18.06 20.81
CA ALA A 13 -38.53 18.64 20.93
C ALA A 13 -37.38 17.61 20.83
N THR A 14 -37.68 16.30 21.03
CA THR A 14 -36.67 15.26 20.99
C THR A 14 -36.39 14.72 19.58
N VAL A 15 -37.19 15.08 18.56
CA VAL A 15 -37.02 14.59 17.18
C VAL A 15 -36.08 15.48 16.35
N VAL A 16 -35.71 16.67 16.83
CA VAL A 16 -34.88 17.64 16.06
C VAL A 16 -33.37 17.49 16.33
N LEU A 17 -32.94 16.65 17.28
CA LEU A 17 -31.54 16.50 17.66
C LEU A 17 -30.82 15.31 16.93
N ALA A 18 -31.46 14.62 16.02
CA ALA A 18 -30.93 13.39 15.41
C ALA A 18 -30.41 13.53 13.97
N ALA A 19 -30.10 14.74 13.48
CA ALA A 19 -29.63 14.90 12.11
C ALA A 19 -28.64 16.07 11.93
N CYS A 20 -27.65 16.18 12.80
CA CYS A 20 -26.57 17.16 12.61
C CYS A 20 -25.20 16.47 12.51
N GLY A 21 -25.11 15.41 11.71
CA GLY A 21 -23.87 14.74 11.38
C GLY A 21 -23.72 14.62 9.86
N PHE A 22 -22.50 14.72 9.37
CA PHE A 22 -22.22 14.43 7.99
C PHE A 22 -22.48 12.95 7.68
N LYS A 23 -22.95 12.66 6.46
CA LYS A 23 -22.98 11.31 5.94
C LYS A 23 -21.54 10.88 5.68
N LYS A 24 -21.08 9.88 6.43
CA LYS A 24 -19.68 9.49 6.41
C LYS A 24 -19.37 8.57 5.24
N VAL A 25 -18.29 8.88 4.55
CA VAL A 25 -17.67 8.05 3.51
C VAL A 25 -16.54 7.25 4.15
N ASP A 26 -16.30 6.02 3.70
CA ASP A 26 -15.19 5.20 4.19
C ASP A 26 -13.87 5.61 3.50
N ALA A 27 -13.01 6.31 4.26
CA ALA A 27 -11.73 6.79 3.78
C ALA A 27 -10.75 5.65 3.40
N GLY A 28 -10.91 4.47 3.99
CA GLY A 28 -10.10 3.31 3.66
C GLY A 28 -10.19 2.86 2.20
N ASN A 29 -11.31 3.18 1.52
CA ASN A 29 -11.49 2.87 0.10
C ASN A 29 -10.63 3.72 -0.83
N TYR A 30 -10.15 4.87 -0.37
CA TYR A 30 -9.32 5.81 -1.13
C TYR A 30 -7.82 5.61 -0.91
N LEU A 31 -7.43 4.60 -0.12
CA LEU A 31 -6.05 4.15 -0.02
C LEU A 31 -5.77 3.09 -1.08
N LYS A 32 -5.02 3.46 -2.11
CA LYS A 32 -4.54 2.55 -3.16
C LYS A 32 -3.16 2.03 -2.80
N THR A 33 -2.91 0.77 -3.08
CA THR A 33 -1.62 0.11 -2.87
C THR A 33 -1.19 -0.62 -4.13
N SER A 34 0.11 -0.65 -4.38
CA SER A 34 0.71 -1.44 -5.43
C SER A 34 2.00 -2.09 -4.96
N PHE A 35 2.35 -3.21 -5.56
CA PHE A 35 3.57 -3.94 -5.24
C PHE A 35 4.43 -4.05 -6.49
N SER A 36 5.74 -4.03 -6.30
CA SER A 36 6.71 -4.16 -7.40
C SER A 36 7.97 -4.87 -6.93
N GLY A 37 8.72 -5.41 -7.88
CA GLY A 37 9.97 -6.11 -7.61
C GLY A 37 9.85 -7.62 -7.75
N VAL A 38 10.84 -8.30 -7.18
CA VAL A 38 10.98 -9.74 -7.23
C VAL A 38 10.53 -10.35 -5.91
N ASP A 39 9.93 -11.52 -5.94
CA ASP A 39 9.51 -12.25 -4.73
C ASP A 39 10.66 -12.35 -3.73
N THR A 40 10.37 -12.17 -2.43
CA THR A 40 11.32 -12.00 -1.31
C THR A 40 12.08 -10.67 -1.27
N LYS A 41 11.99 -9.83 -2.33
CA LYS A 41 12.58 -8.50 -2.41
C LYS A 41 11.60 -7.46 -2.95
N GLY A 42 10.31 -7.74 -2.79
CA GLY A 42 9.24 -6.84 -3.19
C GLY A 42 9.20 -5.57 -2.35
N ARG A 43 8.56 -4.55 -2.91
CA ARG A 43 8.34 -3.25 -2.27
C ARG A 43 6.88 -2.86 -2.42
N ILE A 44 6.29 -2.25 -1.38
CA ILE A 44 4.98 -1.62 -1.44
C ILE A 44 5.11 -0.14 -1.77
N THR A 45 4.19 0.33 -2.61
CA THR A 45 3.89 1.76 -2.81
C THR A 45 2.43 1.97 -2.44
N TYR A 46 2.12 3.05 -1.75
CA TYR A 46 0.75 3.39 -1.38
C TYR A 46 0.47 4.87 -1.64
N GLN A 47 -0.78 5.18 -1.96
CA GLN A 47 -1.26 6.53 -2.23
C GLN A 47 -2.63 6.71 -1.61
N PHE A 48 -2.79 7.74 -0.81
CA PHE A 48 -4.08 8.15 -0.28
C PHE A 48 -4.68 9.21 -1.21
N ASN A 49 -5.74 8.84 -1.94
CA ASN A 49 -6.38 9.70 -2.95
C ASN A 49 -7.30 10.70 -2.25
N THR A 50 -6.71 11.76 -1.75
CA THR A 50 -7.39 12.77 -0.93
C THR A 50 -8.43 13.54 -1.72
N GLU A 51 -8.19 13.84 -2.99
CA GLU A 51 -9.14 14.56 -3.85
C GLU A 51 -10.39 13.73 -4.16
N GLU A 52 -10.22 12.44 -4.45
CA GLU A 52 -11.34 11.53 -4.65
C GLU A 52 -12.19 11.41 -3.36
N LEU A 53 -11.54 11.34 -2.20
CA LEU A 53 -12.22 11.32 -0.89
C LEU A 53 -13.02 12.59 -0.63
N ILE A 54 -12.43 13.77 -0.86
CA ILE A 54 -13.11 15.06 -0.69
C ILE A 54 -14.31 15.14 -1.62
N THR A 55 -14.14 14.79 -2.89
CA THR A 55 -15.23 14.79 -3.87
C THR A 55 -16.37 13.88 -3.44
N ALA A 56 -16.07 12.66 -3.01
CA ALA A 56 -17.08 11.72 -2.53
C ALA A 56 -17.82 12.23 -1.28
N PHE A 57 -17.08 12.85 -0.35
CA PHE A 57 -17.70 13.48 0.82
C PHE A 57 -18.67 14.60 0.42
N LEU A 58 -18.29 15.48 -0.50
CA LEU A 58 -19.13 16.60 -0.95
C LEU A 58 -20.38 16.11 -1.70
N VAL A 59 -20.26 15.05 -2.49
CA VAL A 59 -21.40 14.40 -3.18
C VAL A 59 -22.42 13.87 -2.16
N GLU A 60 -21.96 13.23 -1.10
CA GLU A 60 -22.84 12.71 -0.04
C GLU A 60 -23.35 13.80 0.90
N ASN A 61 -22.72 14.97 0.92
CA ASN A 61 -23.05 16.10 1.79
C ASN A 61 -23.19 17.42 1.00
N PRO A 62 -24.20 17.54 0.11
CA PRO A 62 -24.33 18.69 -0.81
C PRO A 62 -24.59 20.03 -0.12
N LYS A 63 -24.84 20.02 1.19
CA LYS A 63 -25.00 21.22 2.03
C LYS A 63 -23.72 21.63 2.76
N ALA A 64 -22.61 20.89 2.57
CA ALA A 64 -21.33 21.27 3.13
C ALA A 64 -20.85 22.59 2.48
N ASP A 65 -20.45 23.53 3.33
CA ASP A 65 -19.96 24.84 2.88
C ASP A 65 -18.43 24.81 2.66
N ALA A 66 -17.89 25.88 2.11
CA ALA A 66 -16.46 26.02 1.85
C ALA A 66 -15.61 25.93 3.14
N LYS A 67 -16.16 26.28 4.29
CA LYS A 67 -15.49 26.13 5.59
C LYS A 67 -15.35 24.67 5.94
N THR A 68 -16.42 23.89 5.80
CA THR A 68 -16.43 22.43 6.02
C THR A 68 -15.43 21.73 5.12
N GLU A 69 -15.38 22.10 3.83
CA GLU A 69 -14.39 21.56 2.89
C GLU A 69 -12.95 21.87 3.31
N SER A 70 -12.69 23.10 3.76
CA SER A 70 -11.36 23.51 4.26
C SER A 70 -10.96 22.74 5.51
N GLU A 71 -11.88 22.54 6.46
CA GLU A 71 -11.65 21.77 7.69
C GLU A 71 -11.38 20.28 7.35
N LEU A 72 -12.11 19.71 6.40
CA LEU A 72 -11.86 18.34 5.91
C LEU A 72 -10.46 18.21 5.29
N LYS A 73 -10.06 19.15 4.43
CA LYS A 73 -8.72 19.16 3.82
C LYS A 73 -7.61 19.23 4.89
N ALA A 74 -7.79 20.10 5.89
CA ALA A 74 -6.86 20.21 6.99
C ALA A 74 -6.77 18.90 7.80
N ALA A 75 -7.90 18.27 8.09
CA ALA A 75 -7.95 17.01 8.82
C ALA A 75 -7.28 15.86 8.04
N ILE A 76 -7.46 15.82 6.71
CA ILE A 76 -6.79 14.83 5.84
C ILE A 76 -5.26 15.02 5.89
N ALA A 77 -4.78 16.26 5.87
CA ALA A 77 -3.35 16.56 5.88
C ALA A 77 -2.63 16.13 7.18
N GLU A 78 -3.37 15.96 8.29
CA GLU A 78 -2.81 15.48 9.55
C GLU A 78 -2.61 13.95 9.57
N VAL A 79 -3.33 13.21 8.73
CA VAL A 79 -3.30 11.73 8.72
C VAL A 79 -1.92 11.23 8.31
N LYS A 80 -1.38 10.33 9.11
CA LYS A 80 -0.15 9.59 8.80
C LYS A 80 -0.48 8.13 8.52
N ILE A 81 0.04 7.62 7.43
CA ILE A 81 -0.11 6.21 7.04
C ILE A 81 1.26 5.56 7.12
N SER A 82 1.32 4.43 7.82
CA SER A 82 2.57 3.71 8.05
C SER A 82 2.36 2.22 7.76
N PRO A 83 3.06 1.66 6.77
CA PRO A 83 3.04 0.22 6.54
C PRO A 83 3.90 -0.52 7.58
N SER A 84 3.48 -1.72 7.97
CA SER A 84 4.24 -2.60 8.86
C SER A 84 5.58 -3.05 8.26
N LYS A 85 5.66 -3.07 6.92
CA LYS A 85 6.86 -3.45 6.16
C LYS A 85 6.81 -2.78 4.79
N ILE A 86 7.93 -2.21 4.34
CA ILE A 86 8.02 -1.48 3.06
C ILE A 86 8.75 -2.29 2.00
N GLU A 87 9.74 -3.07 2.40
CA GLU A 87 10.69 -3.77 1.53
C GLU A 87 10.83 -5.25 1.93
N ASN A 88 11.49 -6.03 1.07
CA ASN A 88 11.71 -7.46 1.25
C ASN A 88 10.40 -8.25 1.40
N LEU A 89 9.39 -7.84 0.64
CA LEU A 89 8.09 -8.47 0.62
C LEU A 89 8.10 -9.72 -0.25
N SER A 90 7.29 -10.70 0.15
CA SER A 90 7.04 -11.93 -0.61
C SER A 90 5.60 -12.00 -1.07
N ASN A 91 5.34 -12.69 -2.18
CA ASN A 91 3.97 -12.97 -2.59
C ASN A 91 3.24 -13.71 -1.45
N ASP A 92 1.95 -13.43 -1.34
CA ASP A 92 1.05 -13.94 -0.31
C ASP A 92 1.29 -13.44 1.12
N GLU A 93 2.34 -12.65 1.37
CA GLU A 93 2.56 -11.96 2.65
C GLU A 93 1.48 -10.90 2.88
N GLU A 94 1.10 -10.64 4.14
CA GLU A 94 0.16 -9.58 4.51
C GLU A 94 0.93 -8.37 5.04
N VAL A 95 0.64 -7.20 4.49
CA VAL A 95 1.15 -5.91 4.97
C VAL A 95 0.00 -5.15 5.61
N THR A 96 0.19 -4.68 6.84
CA THR A 96 -0.76 -3.83 7.55
C THR A 96 -0.37 -2.37 7.38
N LEU A 97 -1.31 -1.53 6.91
CA LEU A 97 -1.16 -0.08 6.87
C LEU A 97 -1.94 0.51 8.05
N THR A 98 -1.24 1.19 8.94
CA THR A 98 -1.81 1.82 10.14
C THR A 98 -2.07 3.29 9.86
N PHE A 99 -3.27 3.79 10.25
CA PHE A 99 -3.65 5.19 10.16
C PHE A 99 -3.49 5.84 11.53
N ALA A 100 -2.76 6.94 11.58
CA ALA A 100 -2.57 7.73 12.80
C ALA A 100 -3.04 9.17 12.58
N ASN A 101 -3.29 9.90 13.69
CA ASN A 101 -3.80 11.27 13.70
C ASN A 101 -5.19 11.40 13.03
N THR A 102 -6.04 10.40 13.17
CA THR A 102 -7.35 10.33 12.50
C THR A 102 -8.46 11.11 13.18
N LYS A 103 -8.29 11.52 14.44
CA LYS A 103 -9.33 12.09 15.30
C LYS A 103 -10.10 13.26 14.68
N ASN A 104 -9.41 14.16 13.99
CA ASN A 104 -10.05 15.29 13.32
C ASN A 104 -10.80 14.85 12.07
N LEU A 105 -10.27 13.88 11.33
CA LEU A 105 -10.89 13.34 10.13
C LEU A 105 -12.14 12.50 10.43
N GLU A 106 -12.19 11.83 11.58
CA GLU A 106 -13.35 11.04 12.03
C GLU A 106 -14.63 11.83 12.20
N LYS A 107 -14.55 13.16 12.29
CA LYS A 107 -15.73 14.04 12.28
C LYS A 107 -16.48 13.99 10.95
N PHE A 108 -15.77 13.80 9.85
CA PHE A 108 -16.27 13.89 8.48
C PHE A 108 -16.48 12.53 7.83
N VAL A 109 -15.57 11.58 8.07
CA VAL A 109 -15.54 10.28 7.39
C VAL A 109 -15.38 9.13 8.39
N THR A 110 -15.62 7.91 7.93
CA THR A 110 -15.19 6.72 8.64
C THR A 110 -13.77 6.39 8.17
N ILE A 111 -12.86 6.15 9.09
CA ILE A 111 -11.48 5.75 8.78
C ILE A 111 -11.11 4.54 9.65
N PRO A 112 -10.62 3.44 9.07
CA PRO A 112 -10.15 2.31 9.85
C PRO A 112 -8.85 2.68 10.58
N SER A 113 -8.59 2.09 11.74
CA SER A 113 -7.30 2.20 12.41
C SER A 113 -6.17 1.53 11.62
N GLU A 114 -6.51 0.47 10.89
CA GLU A 114 -5.58 -0.29 10.04
C GLU A 114 -6.28 -0.88 8.82
N LYS A 115 -5.51 -1.10 7.75
CA LYS A 115 -5.93 -1.80 6.53
C LYS A 115 -4.91 -2.86 6.19
N LYS A 116 -5.34 -4.11 6.10
CA LYS A 116 -4.52 -5.24 5.69
C LYS A 116 -4.59 -5.42 4.18
N VAL A 117 -3.44 -5.61 3.57
CA VAL A 117 -3.33 -5.84 2.12
C VAL A 117 -2.42 -7.02 1.85
N LYS A 118 -2.87 -7.89 0.97
CA LYS A 118 -2.09 -9.07 0.57
C LYS A 118 -1.14 -8.69 -0.56
N VAL A 119 0.12 -9.06 -0.43
CA VAL A 119 1.15 -8.85 -1.45
C VAL A 119 0.91 -9.79 -2.63
N THR A 120 0.81 -9.22 -3.82
CA THR A 120 0.59 -9.97 -5.06
C THR A 120 1.36 -9.34 -6.22
N GLY A 121 1.59 -10.11 -7.28
CA GLY A 121 2.16 -9.61 -8.54
C GLY A 121 3.68 -9.40 -8.51
N LEU A 122 4.38 -9.84 -7.48
CA LEU A 122 5.85 -9.86 -7.50
C LEU A 122 6.34 -10.94 -8.46
N THR A 123 7.41 -10.62 -9.20
CA THR A 123 8.03 -11.57 -10.13
C THR A 123 8.62 -12.75 -9.36
N ALA A 124 8.19 -13.95 -9.69
CA ALA A 124 8.70 -15.15 -9.04
C ALA A 124 10.21 -15.35 -9.30
N VAL A 125 10.94 -15.71 -8.25
CA VAL A 125 12.35 -16.10 -8.37
C VAL A 125 12.43 -17.54 -8.86
N LYS A 126 12.98 -17.74 -10.04
CA LYS A 126 13.35 -19.09 -10.49
C LYS A 126 14.70 -19.45 -9.88
N LYS A 127 14.74 -20.42 -8.98
CA LYS A 127 16.01 -21.05 -8.56
C LYS A 127 16.51 -21.92 -9.67
N LEU A 128 17.68 -21.62 -10.20
CA LEU A 128 18.35 -22.47 -11.18
C LEU A 128 19.15 -23.54 -10.45
N ASN A 129 19.05 -24.78 -10.89
CA ASN A 129 19.95 -25.84 -10.48
C ASN A 129 21.28 -25.76 -11.28
N SER A 130 22.28 -26.54 -10.87
CA SER A 130 23.61 -26.53 -11.49
C SER A 130 23.57 -26.84 -12.98
N GLU A 131 22.70 -27.73 -13.42
CA GLU A 131 22.56 -28.12 -14.84
C GLU A 131 21.93 -26.99 -15.68
N GLU A 132 20.91 -26.30 -15.13
CA GLU A 132 20.30 -25.15 -15.78
C GLU A 132 21.29 -23.99 -15.87
N LEU A 133 22.09 -23.77 -14.80
CA LEU A 133 23.13 -22.74 -14.77
C LEU A 133 24.22 -23.02 -15.79
N ALA A 134 24.66 -24.28 -15.93
CA ALA A 134 25.66 -24.70 -16.91
C ALA A 134 25.23 -24.43 -18.37
N LYS A 135 23.93 -24.44 -18.66
CA LYS A 135 23.40 -24.11 -20.00
C LYS A 135 23.42 -22.60 -20.29
N LEU A 136 23.38 -21.79 -19.26
CA LEU A 136 23.37 -20.32 -19.37
C LEU A 136 24.77 -19.70 -19.43
N VAL A 137 25.79 -20.48 -19.05
CA VAL A 137 27.18 -20.05 -18.96
C VAL A 137 28.07 -21.03 -19.66
N SER A 138 28.98 -20.56 -20.48
CA SER A 138 30.05 -21.38 -21.06
C SER A 138 31.41 -20.91 -20.60
N LEU A 139 32.30 -21.87 -20.37
CA LEU A 139 33.68 -21.59 -19.99
C LEU A 139 34.58 -21.90 -21.21
N GLU A 140 35.27 -20.89 -21.71
CA GLU A 140 36.32 -21.04 -22.71
C GLU A 140 37.69 -20.97 -22.04
N ALA A 141 38.44 -22.05 -22.10
CA ALA A 141 39.83 -22.09 -21.66
C ALA A 141 40.77 -21.99 -22.86
N THR A 142 41.73 -21.07 -22.80
CA THR A 142 42.76 -20.88 -23.84
C THR A 142 44.14 -20.80 -23.20
N GLY A 143 45.17 -21.20 -23.91
CA GLY A 143 46.56 -21.12 -23.45
C GLY A 143 47.23 -22.49 -23.24
N PHE A 144 48.41 -22.46 -22.69
CA PHE A 144 49.22 -23.66 -22.43
C PHE A 144 49.13 -24.06 -20.95
N ASN A 145 49.46 -25.31 -20.66
CA ASN A 145 49.50 -25.82 -19.30
C ASN A 145 50.27 -24.88 -18.35
N LYS A 146 49.70 -24.55 -17.18
CA LYS A 146 50.15 -23.59 -16.19
C LYS A 146 50.13 -22.11 -16.63
N LYS A 147 49.72 -21.77 -17.86
CA LYS A 147 49.54 -20.38 -18.33
C LYS A 147 48.21 -20.17 -19.08
N GLY A 148 47.22 -20.99 -18.77
CA GLY A 148 45.89 -20.91 -19.38
C GLY A 148 45.09 -19.69 -18.84
N LYS A 149 44.23 -19.15 -19.69
CA LYS A 149 43.23 -18.15 -19.32
C LYS A 149 41.85 -18.76 -19.48
N ALA A 150 41.00 -18.58 -18.50
CA ALA A 150 39.59 -18.95 -18.58
C ALA A 150 38.76 -17.69 -18.83
N LYS A 151 37.82 -17.79 -19.77
CA LYS A 151 36.83 -16.74 -20.06
C LYS A 151 35.45 -17.30 -19.87
N VAL A 152 34.67 -16.66 -19.01
CA VAL A 152 33.26 -16.96 -18.82
C VAL A 152 32.46 -16.22 -19.88
N ARG A 153 31.66 -16.92 -20.66
CA ARG A 153 30.64 -16.31 -21.54
C ARG A 153 29.26 -16.54 -20.96
N ILE A 154 28.48 -15.47 -20.90
CA ILE A 154 27.08 -15.52 -20.48
C ILE A 154 26.25 -15.65 -21.77
N ASN A 155 25.53 -16.74 -21.90
CA ASN A 155 24.75 -17.07 -23.09
C ASN A 155 23.31 -16.51 -22.99
N ASP A 156 22.89 -16.06 -21.83
CA ASP A 156 21.56 -15.51 -21.59
C ASP A 156 21.64 -14.12 -20.92
N PRO A 157 21.09 -13.07 -21.55
CA PRO A 157 21.14 -11.71 -21.00
C PRO A 157 20.42 -11.56 -19.65
N ARG A 158 19.52 -12.48 -19.30
CA ARG A 158 18.82 -12.47 -18.01
C ARG A 158 19.74 -12.72 -16.82
N VAL A 159 20.89 -13.33 -17.04
CA VAL A 159 21.92 -13.59 -16.01
C VAL A 159 23.15 -12.70 -16.15
N ALA A 160 23.09 -11.67 -16.99
CA ALA A 160 24.21 -10.74 -17.24
C ALA A 160 24.66 -9.98 -15.99
N SER A 161 23.79 -9.84 -14.98
CA SER A 161 24.10 -9.21 -13.71
C SER A 161 24.73 -10.15 -12.67
N ILE A 162 24.83 -11.44 -12.96
CA ILE A 162 25.44 -12.42 -12.05
C ILE A 162 26.97 -12.27 -12.10
N ARG A 163 27.58 -12.10 -10.94
CA ARG A 163 29.03 -12.07 -10.78
C ARG A 163 29.54 -13.49 -10.53
N PHE A 164 30.34 -14.01 -11.44
CA PHE A 164 31.00 -15.30 -11.27
C PHE A 164 32.38 -15.09 -10.62
N VAL A 165 32.66 -15.84 -9.57
CA VAL A 165 33.99 -15.92 -8.97
C VAL A 165 34.54 -17.29 -9.29
N VAL A 166 35.70 -17.33 -9.95
CA VAL A 166 36.43 -18.57 -10.19
C VAL A 166 37.39 -18.75 -9.02
N GLU A 167 37.10 -19.71 -8.15
CA GLU A 167 38.03 -20.14 -7.11
C GLU A 167 38.98 -21.17 -7.74
N ASN A 168 40.24 -20.90 -7.62
CA ASN A 168 41.28 -21.83 -8.09
C ASN A 168 41.74 -22.62 -6.87
N ASP A 169 41.18 -23.83 -6.72
CA ASP A 169 41.67 -24.79 -5.75
C ASP A 169 42.97 -25.43 -6.36
N GLY A 170 44.07 -24.75 -6.08
CA GLY A 170 45.49 -25.01 -6.25
C GLY A 170 46.02 -26.07 -7.18
#